data_6ce48844a78720efa6f1914b03eab8a0
#
_entry.id   6ce48844a78720efa6f1914b03eab8a0
#
_cell.length_a   1.000
_cell.length_b   1.000
_cell.length_c   1.000
_cell.angle_alpha   90.00
_cell.angle_beta   90.00
_cell.angle_gamma   90.00
#
_symmetry.space_group_name_H-M   'P 1'
#
loop_
_entity.id
_entity.type
_entity.pdbx_description
1 polymer ?
#
loop_
_entity_poly.entity_id
_entity_poly.type
_entity_poly.pdbx_seq_one_letter_code
_entity_poly.pdbx_strand_id
1 'polypeptide(L)'
;RLLEKPAYGAINIHHGLLPEQRGTMCDLWSLSNNEPSGFSIHKMNGEIDAGDILKVVIVSDGTDRDYIKYLVKSSRAELQTVCDTLAEIESSGAIRGYANIKSGDLPNRRDPTRDDIRGIKRRELLI
;
A
#
# COMPACT_ATOMS: atom_id res chain seq x y z
N ARG A 1 -6.15 22.08 0.38
CA ARG A 1 -5.94 23.07 -0.69
C ARG A 1 -5.54 22.41 -2.01
N LEU A 2 -4.47 21.58 -2.06
CA LEU A 2 -4.10 20.85 -3.27
C LEU A 2 -5.11 19.74 -3.60
N LEU A 3 -5.60 19.04 -2.59
CA LEU A 3 -6.56 17.93 -2.72
C LEU A 3 -7.98 18.36 -3.12
N GLU A 4 -8.28 19.65 -3.00
CA GLU A 4 -9.59 20.24 -3.36
C GLU A 4 -9.67 20.71 -4.83
N LYS A 5 -8.53 20.72 -5.54
CA LYS A 5 -8.47 21.23 -6.91
C LYS A 5 -8.95 20.24 -7.99
N PRO A 6 -8.65 18.93 -7.89
CA PRO A 6 -9.13 17.97 -8.90
C PRO A 6 -10.64 17.76 -8.81
N ALA A 7 -11.31 17.70 -9.96
CA ALA A 7 -12.77 17.58 -10.06
C ALA A 7 -13.35 16.36 -9.31
N TYR A 8 -12.62 15.25 -9.29
CA TYR A 8 -13.02 14.01 -8.60
C TYR A 8 -12.30 13.80 -7.27
N GLY A 9 -11.29 14.61 -6.94
CA GLY A 9 -10.40 14.41 -5.81
C GLY A 9 -9.06 13.79 -6.22
N ALA A 10 -8.34 13.22 -5.26
CA ALA A 10 -7.03 12.61 -5.48
C ALA A 10 -7.00 11.20 -4.89
N ILE A 11 -6.27 10.30 -5.54
CA ILE A 11 -6.01 8.94 -5.06
C ILE A 11 -4.52 8.76 -4.82
N ASN A 12 -4.18 7.83 -3.94
CA ASN A 12 -2.80 7.42 -3.67
C ASN A 12 -2.68 5.89 -3.81
N ILE A 13 -1.51 5.45 -4.27
CA ILE A 13 -1.09 4.05 -4.18
C ILE A 13 -0.22 3.93 -2.94
N HIS A 14 -0.63 3.11 -2.01
CA HIS A 14 0.08 2.83 -0.78
C HIS A 14 0.63 1.40 -0.79
N HIS A 15 1.94 1.22 -0.60
CA HIS A 15 2.59 -0.09 -0.54
C HIS A 15 2.36 -0.75 0.83
N GLY A 16 1.12 -1.17 1.04
CA GLY A 16 0.64 -1.83 2.24
C GLY A 16 -0.82 -2.23 2.10
N LEU A 17 -1.24 -3.23 2.84
CA LEU A 17 -2.62 -3.72 2.87
C LEU A 17 -3.41 -2.90 3.90
N LEU A 18 -4.14 -1.88 3.43
CA LEU A 18 -5.03 -1.08 4.27
C LEU A 18 -6.27 -1.89 4.67
N PRO A 19 -6.84 -1.62 5.85
CA PRO A 19 -6.55 -0.53 6.79
C PRO A 19 -5.38 -0.78 7.75
N GLU A 20 -4.84 -2.00 7.83
CA GLU A 20 -3.94 -2.41 8.91
C GLU A 20 -2.49 -1.95 8.72
N GLN A 21 -2.02 -1.96 7.49
CA GLN A 21 -0.62 -1.64 7.16
C GLN A 21 -0.50 -0.19 6.72
N ARG A 22 -0.42 0.75 7.66
CA ARG A 22 -0.23 2.19 7.41
C ARG A 22 1.21 2.61 7.66
N GLY A 23 1.65 3.68 6.98
CA GLY A 23 2.97 4.28 7.14
C GLY A 23 3.92 3.95 6.00
N THR A 24 5.22 3.85 6.29
CA THR A 24 6.25 3.69 5.26
C THR A 24 6.79 2.27 5.17
N MET A 25 7.24 1.85 3.98
CA MET A 25 7.89 0.55 3.72
C MET A 25 7.10 -0.65 4.26
N CYS A 26 5.76 -0.58 4.22
CA CYS A 26 4.90 -1.64 4.77
C CYS A 26 5.13 -2.99 4.11
N ASP A 27 5.36 -3.00 2.81
CA ASP A 27 5.71 -4.19 2.01
C ASP A 27 7.00 -4.86 2.50
N LEU A 28 8.07 -4.09 2.72
CA LEU A 28 9.34 -4.59 3.24
C LEU A 28 9.17 -5.20 4.64
N TRP A 29 8.45 -4.50 5.53
CA TRP A 29 8.18 -4.99 6.89
C TRP A 29 7.37 -6.28 6.87
N SER A 30 6.33 -6.35 6.04
CA SER A 30 5.48 -7.54 5.93
C SER A 30 6.27 -8.74 5.42
N LEU A 31 7.02 -8.59 4.32
CA LEU A 31 7.86 -9.68 3.80
C LEU A 31 8.93 -10.13 4.80
N SER A 32 9.53 -9.20 5.56
CA SER A 32 10.52 -9.54 6.58
C SER A 32 9.93 -10.33 7.75
N ASN A 33 8.62 -10.21 7.97
CA ASN A 33 7.88 -10.91 9.02
C ASN A 33 7.13 -12.16 8.50
N ASN A 34 7.29 -12.52 7.23
CA ASN A 34 6.52 -13.58 6.56
C ASN A 34 4.99 -13.32 6.58
N GLU A 35 4.61 -12.05 6.49
CA GLU A 35 3.23 -11.60 6.43
C GLU A 35 2.82 -11.32 4.97
N PRO A 36 1.53 -11.46 4.62
CA PRO A 36 1.04 -11.04 3.31
C PRO A 36 1.41 -9.60 2.99
N SER A 37 1.77 -9.35 1.75
CA SER A 37 2.21 -8.04 1.26
C SER A 37 1.55 -7.71 -0.07
N GLY A 38 1.35 -6.42 -0.30
CA GLY A 38 0.72 -5.91 -1.50
C GLY A 38 0.56 -4.40 -1.43
N PHE A 39 -0.45 -3.90 -2.10
CA PHE A 39 -0.72 -2.47 -2.15
C PHE A 39 -2.21 -2.17 -2.04
N SER A 40 -2.52 -0.93 -1.73
CA SER A 40 -3.87 -0.40 -1.67
C SER A 40 -3.97 0.89 -2.46
N ILE A 41 -5.10 1.10 -3.14
CA ILE A 41 -5.46 2.39 -3.72
C ILE A 41 -6.53 3.00 -2.82
N HIS A 42 -6.29 4.23 -2.36
CA HIS A 42 -7.20 4.93 -1.48
C HIS A 42 -7.36 6.40 -1.88
N LYS A 43 -8.48 6.99 -1.50
CA LYS A 43 -8.71 8.43 -1.64
C LYS A 43 -7.79 9.19 -0.69
N MET A 44 -7.18 10.25 -1.17
CA MET A 44 -6.38 11.13 -0.31
C MET A 44 -7.29 12.05 0.50
N ASN A 45 -6.97 12.19 1.78
CA ASN A 45 -7.54 13.17 2.70
C ASN A 45 -6.42 13.90 3.46
N GLY A 46 -6.74 14.58 4.56
CA GLY A 46 -5.75 15.31 5.37
C GLY A 46 -4.88 14.43 6.26
N GLU A 47 -5.16 13.14 6.37
CA GLU A 47 -4.46 12.19 7.24
C GLU A 47 -3.70 11.16 6.41
N ILE A 48 -2.56 10.67 6.95
CA ILE A 48 -1.71 9.71 6.26
C ILE A 48 -2.42 8.35 6.14
N ASP A 49 -2.55 7.86 4.90
CA ASP A 49 -3.10 6.55 4.54
C ASP A 49 -4.48 6.24 5.19
N ALA A 50 -5.29 7.27 5.44
CA ALA A 50 -6.55 7.15 6.18
C ALA A 50 -7.82 7.39 5.36
N GLY A 51 -7.71 7.79 4.10
CA GLY A 51 -8.86 7.99 3.22
C GLY A 51 -9.51 6.68 2.77
N ASP A 52 -10.75 6.76 2.31
CA ASP A 52 -11.53 5.60 1.86
C ASP A 52 -10.76 4.70 0.89
N ILE A 53 -10.84 3.40 1.11
CA ILE A 53 -10.14 2.38 0.32
C ILE A 53 -10.92 2.07 -0.95
N LEU A 54 -10.27 2.14 -2.10
CA LEU A 54 -10.84 1.77 -3.39
C LEU A 54 -10.51 0.33 -3.77
N LYS A 55 -9.25 -0.04 -3.64
CA LYS A 55 -8.73 -1.38 -3.97
C LYS A 55 -7.70 -1.82 -2.95
N VAL A 56 -7.68 -3.12 -2.66
CA VAL A 56 -6.61 -3.81 -1.92
C VAL A 56 -6.19 -5.01 -2.73
N VAL A 57 -4.90 -5.13 -3.04
CA VAL A 57 -4.34 -6.20 -3.86
C VAL A 57 -3.21 -6.90 -3.09
N ILE A 58 -3.40 -8.18 -2.82
CA ILE A 58 -2.35 -9.03 -2.24
C ILE A 58 -1.46 -9.51 -3.39
N VAL A 59 -0.17 -9.19 -3.33
CA VAL A 59 0.85 -9.56 -4.33
C VAL A 59 1.66 -10.76 -3.88
N SER A 60 1.87 -10.91 -2.58
CA SER A 60 2.61 -11.98 -1.94
C SER A 60 1.85 -12.48 -0.71
N ASP A 61 1.88 -13.77 -0.49
CA ASP A 61 1.38 -14.41 0.75
C ASP A 61 2.39 -14.34 1.92
N GLY A 62 3.52 -13.66 1.72
CA GLY A 62 4.60 -13.54 2.69
C GLY A 62 5.80 -14.47 2.41
N THR A 63 5.75 -15.29 1.37
CA THR A 63 6.81 -16.26 1.05
C THR A 63 7.90 -15.74 0.12
N ASP A 64 7.69 -14.58 -0.53
CA ASP A 64 8.70 -13.95 -1.38
C ASP A 64 9.94 -13.57 -0.56
N ARG A 65 11.13 -14.03 -0.98
CA ARG A 65 12.42 -13.80 -0.29
C ARG A 65 13.35 -12.86 -1.05
N ASP A 66 12.95 -12.33 -2.19
CA ASP A 66 13.71 -11.37 -2.99
C ASP A 66 12.87 -10.10 -3.17
N TYR A 67 13.23 -9.07 -2.42
CA TYR A 67 12.45 -7.83 -2.39
C TYR A 67 12.42 -7.11 -3.74
N ILE A 68 13.50 -7.17 -4.51
CA ILE A 68 13.54 -6.56 -5.84
C ILE A 68 12.60 -7.29 -6.80
N LYS A 69 12.58 -8.62 -6.79
CA LYS A 69 11.62 -9.39 -7.60
C LYS A 69 10.19 -9.13 -7.19
N TYR A 70 9.94 -9.03 -5.87
CA TYR A 70 8.64 -8.65 -5.35
C TYR A 70 8.21 -7.26 -5.88
N LEU A 71 9.07 -6.24 -5.82
CA LEU A 71 8.77 -4.90 -6.32
C LEU A 71 8.42 -4.91 -7.82
N VAL A 72 9.13 -5.67 -8.63
CA VAL A 72 8.82 -5.82 -10.06
C VAL A 72 7.45 -6.47 -10.28
N LYS A 73 7.13 -7.51 -9.49
CA LYS A 73 5.82 -8.18 -9.52
C LYS A 73 4.71 -7.22 -9.08
N SER A 74 4.93 -6.46 -8.00
CA SER A 74 3.98 -5.47 -7.46
C SER A 74 3.71 -4.36 -8.48
N SER A 75 4.74 -3.77 -9.05
CA SER A 75 4.61 -2.67 -10.02
C SER A 75 3.78 -3.04 -11.25
N ARG A 76 3.85 -4.29 -11.71
CA ARG A 76 3.02 -4.76 -12.82
C ARG A 76 1.54 -4.83 -12.42
N ALA A 77 1.25 -5.36 -11.23
CA ALA A 77 -0.10 -5.41 -10.70
C ALA A 77 -0.66 -4.00 -10.42
N GLU A 78 0.18 -3.10 -9.89
CA GLU A 78 -0.16 -1.71 -9.63
C GLU A 78 -0.59 -0.98 -10.91
N LEU A 79 0.21 -1.08 -11.97
CA LEU A 79 -0.09 -0.42 -13.24
C LEU A 79 -1.46 -0.83 -13.78
N GLN A 80 -1.74 -2.13 -13.80
CA GLN A 80 -3.04 -2.65 -14.27
C GLN A 80 -4.17 -2.15 -13.36
N THR A 81 -4.01 -2.27 -12.04
CA THR A 81 -5.05 -1.88 -11.08
C THR A 81 -5.34 -0.38 -11.12
N VAL A 82 -4.31 0.46 -11.31
CA VAL A 82 -4.49 1.91 -11.46
C VAL A 82 -5.27 2.23 -12.73
N CYS A 83 -4.91 1.63 -13.88
CA CYS A 83 -5.63 1.83 -15.12
C CYS A 83 -7.11 1.45 -14.98
N ASP A 84 -7.40 0.31 -14.38
CA ASP A 84 -8.78 -0.16 -14.16
C ASP A 84 -9.53 0.80 -13.21
N THR A 85 -8.88 1.24 -12.12
CA THR A 85 -9.46 2.18 -11.16
C THR A 85 -9.78 3.53 -11.81
N LEU A 86 -8.88 4.06 -12.64
CA LEU A 86 -9.11 5.32 -13.35
C LEU A 86 -10.26 5.20 -14.35
N ALA A 87 -10.38 4.08 -15.07
CA ALA A 87 -11.50 3.81 -15.97
C ALA A 87 -12.84 3.72 -15.20
N GLU A 88 -12.85 3.09 -14.03
CA GLU A 88 -14.03 3.05 -13.15
C GLU A 88 -14.44 4.46 -12.67
N ILE A 89 -13.47 5.29 -12.27
CA ILE A 89 -13.73 6.68 -11.84
C ILE A 89 -14.27 7.50 -13.01
N GLU A 90 -13.67 7.39 -14.19
CA GLU A 90 -14.12 8.09 -15.40
C GLU A 90 -15.55 7.71 -15.76
N SER A 91 -15.87 6.43 -15.79
CA SER A 91 -17.20 5.93 -16.15
C SER A 91 -18.27 6.28 -15.12
N SER A 92 -17.94 6.30 -13.82
CA SER A 92 -18.88 6.58 -12.73
C SER A 92 -18.99 8.06 -12.38
N GLY A 93 -18.03 8.89 -12.81
CA GLY A 93 -17.94 10.31 -12.45
C GLY A 93 -17.60 10.57 -10.98
N ALA A 94 -17.15 9.58 -10.23
CA ALA A 94 -16.87 9.73 -8.80
C ALA A 94 -15.81 8.73 -8.29
N ILE A 95 -15.03 9.16 -7.30
CA ILE A 95 -14.17 8.25 -6.51
C ILE A 95 -15.05 7.62 -5.42
N ARG A 96 -15.27 6.32 -5.53
CA ARG A 96 -16.05 5.54 -4.55
C ARG A 96 -15.14 4.54 -3.85
N GLY A 97 -15.16 4.56 -2.53
CA GLY A 97 -14.42 3.65 -1.68
C GLY A 97 -15.23 3.24 -0.47
N TYR A 98 -14.67 2.39 0.36
CA TYR A 98 -15.25 1.98 1.63
C TYR A 98 -14.38 2.46 2.80
N ALA A 99 -14.97 2.50 4.00
CA ALA A 99 -14.34 3.06 5.18
C ALA A 99 -12.99 2.38 5.50
N ASN A 100 -11.96 3.18 5.69
CA ASN A 100 -10.61 2.78 6.06
C ASN A 100 -10.48 2.81 7.59
N ILE A 101 -11.07 1.81 8.24
CA ILE A 101 -11.10 1.71 9.71
C ILE A 101 -10.08 0.65 10.14
N LYS A 102 -9.01 1.10 10.79
CA LYS A 102 -7.99 0.23 11.35
C LYS A 102 -8.50 -0.48 12.60
N SER A 103 -8.29 -1.77 12.70
CA SER A 103 -8.62 -2.55 13.88
C SER A 103 -7.49 -2.44 14.92
N GLY A 104 -7.77 -1.82 16.07
CA GLY A 104 -6.81 -1.67 17.17
C GLY A 104 -5.79 -0.53 17.00
N ASP A 105 -4.91 -0.40 18.00
CA ASP A 105 -3.92 0.69 18.13
C ASP A 105 -2.53 0.30 17.61
N LEU A 106 -2.46 -0.53 16.58
CA LEU A 106 -1.15 -0.86 15.98
C LEU A 106 -0.49 0.40 15.44
N PRO A 107 0.77 0.66 15.79
CA PRO A 107 1.47 1.84 15.30
C PRO A 107 1.66 1.78 13.78
N ASN A 108 1.70 2.94 13.15
CA ASN A 108 2.07 3.02 11.74
C ASN A 108 3.52 2.54 11.55
N ARG A 109 3.77 1.87 10.44
CA ARG A 109 5.12 1.46 10.05
C ARG A 109 5.98 2.71 9.82
N ARG A 110 7.25 2.61 10.16
CA ARG A 110 8.25 3.66 9.99
C ARG A 110 9.34 3.24 9.00
N ASP A 111 10.14 4.18 8.58
CA ASP A 111 11.33 3.87 7.81
C ASP A 111 12.28 2.95 8.61
N PRO A 112 12.85 1.93 7.96
CA PRO A 112 13.77 1.02 8.63
C PRO A 112 15.10 1.72 8.95
N THR A 113 15.60 1.49 10.15
CA THR A 113 16.95 1.89 10.55
C THR A 113 18.00 0.94 9.96
N ARG A 114 19.29 1.29 10.09
CA ARG A 114 20.39 0.39 9.70
C ARG A 114 20.36 -0.95 10.44
N ASP A 115 19.94 -0.96 11.69
CA ASP A 115 19.85 -2.20 12.47
C ASP A 115 18.65 -3.05 12.06
N ASP A 116 17.53 -2.42 11.70
CA ASP A 116 16.39 -3.12 11.10
C ASP A 116 16.82 -3.81 9.79
N ILE A 117 17.53 -3.10 8.92
CA ILE A 117 18.02 -3.66 7.64
C ILE A 117 18.96 -4.86 7.90
N ARG A 118 19.86 -4.77 8.89
CA ARG A 118 20.70 -5.91 9.28
C ARG A 118 19.87 -7.09 9.78
N GLY A 119 18.83 -6.82 10.56
CA GLY A 119 17.87 -7.83 11.05
C GLY A 119 17.10 -8.49 9.92
N ILE A 120 16.61 -7.70 8.96
CA ILE A 120 15.89 -8.18 7.76
C ILE A 120 16.78 -9.13 6.95
N LYS A 121 18.03 -8.77 6.68
CA LYS A 121 18.99 -9.62 5.96
C LYS A 121 19.25 -10.96 6.68
N ARG A 122 19.28 -10.96 8.02
CA ARG A 122 19.42 -12.21 8.80
C ARG A 122 18.20 -13.13 8.70
N ARG A 123 17.05 -12.60 8.32
CA ARG A 123 15.81 -13.37 8.07
C ARG A 123 15.71 -13.87 6.62
N GLU A 124 16.83 -13.86 5.89
CA GLU A 124 16.94 -14.38 4.52
C GLU A 124 16.11 -13.62 3.48
N LEU A 125 15.69 -12.38 3.78
CA LEU A 125 15.12 -11.51 2.78
C LEU A 125 16.25 -10.76 2.05
N LEU A 126 16.36 -11.00 0.75
CA LEU A 126 17.31 -10.30 -0.14
C LEU A 126 16.78 -8.88 -0.43
N ILE A 127 17.60 -7.89 -0.13
CA ILE A 127 17.30 -6.46 -0.33
C ILE A 127 18.52 -5.72 -0.87
#